data_d3aba947938f8b680d58a4d8ead22090
#
_entry.id   d3aba947938f8b680d58a4d8ead22090
#
_cell.length_a   1.000
_cell.length_b   1.000
_cell.length_c   1.000
_cell.angle_alpha   90.00
_cell.angle_beta   90.00
_cell.angle_gamma   90.00
#
_symmetry.space_group_name_H-M   'P 1'
#
loop_
_entity.id
_entity.type
_entity.pdbx_description
1 polymer ?
#
loop_
_entity_poly.entity_id
_entity_poly.type
_entity_poly.pdbx_seq_one_letter_code
_entity_poly.pdbx_strand_id
1 'polypeptide(L)'
;IIEHEFAKVGAYNPIGGMGVMMFGPTLLEYGDEKQKLEHIPPICRGEIRWCQGYSEPNAGSDLANLQTFAADKGDHYLVNGQKTWTSGGQWADKCFAIVRTDRSDKHNGISFMLIDMDAPGVEVRPITMISGTSPFCETFFTDVKVPKKNLVDKKGQS
;
A
#
# COMPACT_ATOMS: atom_id res chain seq x y z
N ILE A 1 -15.72 1.63 -23.34
CA ILE A 1 -17.21 1.52 -23.53
C ILE A 1 -17.92 1.91 -22.23
N ILE A 2 -17.68 1.23 -21.10
CA ILE A 2 -18.36 1.47 -19.81
C ILE A 2 -18.20 2.92 -19.33
N GLU A 3 -16.99 3.46 -19.31
CA GLU A 3 -16.73 4.86 -18.91
C GLU A 3 -17.47 5.87 -19.78
N HIS A 4 -17.57 5.59 -21.07
CA HIS A 4 -18.29 6.43 -22.02
C HIS A 4 -19.82 6.44 -21.73
N GLU A 5 -20.37 5.28 -21.36
CA GLU A 5 -21.81 5.19 -21.00
C GLU A 5 -22.08 5.85 -19.63
N PHE A 6 -21.19 5.71 -18.67
CA PHE A 6 -21.28 6.43 -17.40
C PHE A 6 -21.22 7.96 -17.61
N ALA A 7 -20.33 8.44 -18.47
CA ALA A 7 -20.21 9.87 -18.78
C ALA A 7 -21.49 10.44 -19.40
N LYS A 8 -22.19 9.69 -20.28
CA LYS A 8 -23.45 10.12 -20.92
C LYS A 8 -24.57 10.38 -19.90
N VAL A 9 -24.61 9.61 -18.83
CA VAL A 9 -25.66 9.70 -17.79
C VAL A 9 -25.20 10.46 -16.53
N GLY A 10 -23.99 11.02 -16.57
CA GLY A 10 -23.39 11.71 -15.41
C GLY A 10 -23.14 10.81 -14.20
N ALA A 11 -23.04 9.51 -14.39
CA ALA A 11 -22.80 8.56 -13.33
C ALA A 11 -21.30 8.48 -12.97
N TYR A 12 -21.02 8.39 -11.68
CA TYR A 12 -19.66 8.15 -11.17
C TYR A 12 -19.34 6.65 -11.23
N ASN A 13 -18.11 6.33 -11.68
CA ASN A 13 -17.63 4.95 -11.60
C ASN A 13 -17.15 4.66 -10.15
N PRO A 14 -17.88 3.83 -9.39
CA PRO A 14 -17.52 3.53 -8.00
C PRO A 14 -16.31 2.58 -7.88
N ILE A 15 -15.97 1.90 -8.97
CA ILE A 15 -14.89 0.91 -9.00
C ILE A 15 -13.64 1.58 -9.56
N GLY A 16 -12.86 2.18 -8.70
CA GLY A 16 -11.64 2.87 -9.08
C GLY A 16 -10.59 2.86 -7.97
N GLY A 17 -9.52 3.62 -8.19
CA GLY A 17 -8.46 3.80 -7.20
C GLY A 17 -7.37 2.73 -7.23
N MET A 18 -6.44 2.83 -6.29
CA MET A 18 -5.21 2.04 -6.25
C MET A 18 -5.45 0.53 -6.11
N GLY A 19 -6.56 0.15 -5.46
CA GLY A 19 -6.94 -1.26 -5.32
C GLY A 19 -7.17 -1.94 -6.68
N VAL A 20 -7.95 -1.30 -7.56
CA VAL A 20 -8.26 -1.83 -8.89
C VAL A 20 -7.10 -1.63 -9.88
N MET A 21 -6.47 -0.44 -9.84
CA MET A 21 -5.48 -0.05 -10.87
C MET A 21 -4.12 -0.72 -10.67
N MET A 22 -3.72 -0.96 -9.41
CA MET A 22 -2.37 -1.43 -9.08
C MET A 22 -2.37 -2.69 -8.22
N PHE A 23 -2.99 -2.65 -7.04
CA PHE A 23 -2.89 -3.74 -6.08
C PHE A 23 -3.55 -5.03 -6.58
N GLY A 24 -4.76 -4.95 -7.13
CA GLY A 24 -5.48 -6.12 -7.66
C GLY A 24 -4.68 -6.89 -8.71
N PRO A 25 -4.19 -6.25 -9.78
CA PRO A 25 -3.32 -6.88 -10.77
C PRO A 25 -2.06 -7.50 -10.16
N THR A 26 -1.39 -6.78 -9.24
CA THR A 26 -0.20 -7.28 -8.55
C THR A 26 -0.53 -8.53 -7.72
N LEU A 27 -1.65 -8.50 -7.00
CA LEU A 27 -2.06 -9.62 -6.16
C LEU A 27 -2.46 -10.85 -6.99
N LEU A 28 -3.09 -10.64 -8.16
CA LEU A 28 -3.43 -11.73 -9.08
C LEU A 28 -2.18 -12.45 -9.59
N GLU A 29 -1.09 -11.73 -9.80
CA GLU A 29 0.18 -12.28 -10.29
C GLU A 29 0.99 -12.95 -9.17
N TYR A 30 1.16 -12.25 -8.03
CA TYR A 30 2.14 -12.63 -6.98
C TYR A 30 1.50 -13.11 -5.68
N GLY A 31 0.22 -12.88 -5.46
CA GLY A 31 -0.48 -13.30 -4.24
C GLY A 31 -0.77 -14.79 -4.19
N ASP A 32 -0.84 -15.34 -2.98
CA ASP A 32 -1.36 -16.69 -2.79
C ASP A 32 -2.91 -16.73 -2.92
N GLU A 33 -3.48 -17.92 -3.03
CA GLU A 33 -4.92 -18.09 -3.22
C GLU A 33 -5.75 -17.54 -2.04
N LYS A 34 -5.23 -17.58 -0.81
CA LYS A 34 -5.93 -17.02 0.35
C LYS A 34 -5.96 -15.51 0.29
N GLN A 35 -4.85 -14.88 -0.06
CA GLN A 35 -4.76 -13.43 -0.25
C GLN A 35 -5.68 -12.96 -1.38
N LYS A 36 -5.72 -13.67 -2.51
CA LYS A 36 -6.62 -13.37 -3.63
C LYS A 36 -8.08 -13.43 -3.20
N LEU A 37 -8.49 -14.50 -2.54
CA LEU A 37 -9.85 -14.68 -2.05
C LEU A 37 -10.24 -13.67 -0.95
N GLU A 38 -9.28 -13.25 -0.11
CA GLU A 38 -9.51 -12.26 0.94
C GLU A 38 -9.70 -10.86 0.38
N HIS A 39 -8.92 -10.46 -0.63
CA HIS A 39 -8.81 -9.05 -1.03
C HIS A 39 -9.46 -8.72 -2.38
N ILE A 40 -9.45 -9.60 -3.38
CA ILE A 40 -10.00 -9.27 -4.71
C ILE A 40 -11.50 -9.01 -4.68
N PRO A 41 -12.36 -9.85 -4.05
CA PRO A 41 -13.80 -9.61 -4.05
C PRO A 41 -14.20 -8.26 -3.45
N PRO A 42 -13.71 -7.83 -2.27
CA PRO A 42 -14.07 -6.51 -1.72
C PRO A 42 -13.52 -5.34 -2.54
N ILE A 43 -12.37 -5.49 -3.22
CA ILE A 43 -11.87 -4.49 -4.18
C ILE A 43 -12.86 -4.33 -5.33
N CYS A 44 -13.31 -5.44 -5.92
CA CYS A 44 -14.26 -5.42 -7.06
C CYS A 44 -15.62 -4.86 -6.68
N ARG A 45 -16.04 -4.97 -5.42
CA ARG A 45 -17.29 -4.39 -4.91
C ARG A 45 -17.14 -2.94 -4.41
N GLY A 46 -15.92 -2.38 -4.43
CA GLY A 46 -15.64 -1.03 -3.92
C GLY A 46 -15.80 -0.88 -2.39
N GLU A 47 -15.71 -1.99 -1.65
CA GLU A 47 -15.90 -2.05 -0.20
C GLU A 47 -14.66 -1.65 0.58
N ILE A 48 -13.49 -1.74 -0.04
CA ILE A 48 -12.19 -1.52 0.60
C ILE A 48 -11.34 -0.58 -0.25
N ARG A 49 -10.76 0.43 0.37
CA ARG A 49 -9.86 1.39 -0.28
C ARG A 49 -8.42 1.07 0.05
N TRP A 50 -7.60 1.07 -0.99
CA TRP A 50 -6.17 0.83 -0.88
C TRP A 50 -5.38 2.09 -1.22
N CYS A 51 -4.31 2.34 -0.48
CA CYS A 51 -3.28 3.32 -0.83
C CYS A 51 -1.93 2.65 -1.08
N GLN A 52 -1.05 3.37 -1.75
CA GLN A 52 0.29 2.92 -2.09
C GLN A 52 1.33 3.52 -1.15
N GLY A 53 2.15 2.69 -0.53
CA GLY A 53 3.26 3.08 0.34
C GLY A 53 4.62 2.74 -0.28
N TYR A 54 5.05 3.47 -1.32
CA TYR A 54 6.34 3.22 -2.00
C TYR A 54 7.38 4.26 -1.63
N SER A 55 7.19 5.49 -2.08
CA SER A 55 8.15 6.58 -1.92
C SER A 55 8.41 6.94 -0.46
N GLU A 56 9.63 7.35 -0.18
CA GLU A 56 10.06 7.91 1.10
C GLU A 56 10.73 9.27 0.87
N PRO A 57 10.95 10.10 1.90
CA PRO A 57 11.61 11.40 1.72
C PRO A 57 12.93 11.33 0.95
N ASN A 58 13.70 10.24 1.11
CA ASN A 58 14.99 10.03 0.46
C ASN A 58 14.99 8.86 -0.55
N ALA A 59 13.82 8.35 -0.93
CA ALA A 59 13.67 7.23 -1.86
C ALA A 59 12.47 7.45 -2.79
N GLY A 60 12.73 8.11 -3.90
CA GLY A 60 11.77 8.33 -4.99
C GLY A 60 12.25 7.61 -6.25
N SER A 61 13.01 8.30 -7.12
CA SER A 61 13.59 7.68 -8.33
C SER A 61 14.55 6.53 -7.99
N ASP A 62 15.38 6.68 -6.95
CA ASP A 62 16.15 5.58 -6.37
C ASP A 62 15.31 4.88 -5.29
N LEU A 63 14.28 4.16 -5.72
CA LEU A 63 13.33 3.49 -4.82
C LEU A 63 14.01 2.39 -3.98
N ALA A 64 15.04 1.74 -4.52
CA ALA A 64 15.81 0.74 -3.78
C ALA A 64 16.57 1.32 -2.56
N ASN A 65 16.59 2.64 -2.40
CA ASN A 65 17.16 3.30 -1.20
C ASN A 65 16.17 3.40 -0.04
N LEU A 66 14.99 2.81 -0.12
CA LEU A 66 13.97 2.86 0.93
C LEU A 66 14.51 2.32 2.28
N GLN A 67 14.07 2.97 3.37
CA GLN A 67 14.53 2.70 4.72
C GLN A 67 13.45 2.11 5.65
N THR A 68 12.15 2.23 5.28
CA THR A 68 11.08 1.60 6.06
C THR A 68 11.38 0.12 6.24
N PHE A 69 11.52 -0.31 7.49
CA PHE A 69 12.03 -1.63 7.83
C PHE A 69 10.97 -2.48 8.51
N ALA A 70 10.85 -3.72 8.09
CA ALA A 70 9.98 -4.74 8.67
C ALA A 70 10.83 -5.81 9.37
N ALA A 71 11.01 -5.66 10.67
CA ALA A 71 11.75 -6.62 11.49
C ALA A 71 10.94 -7.88 11.69
N ASP A 72 11.53 -9.03 11.35
CA ASP A 72 10.94 -10.34 11.57
C ASP A 72 10.94 -10.69 13.06
N LYS A 73 9.76 -10.93 13.65
CA LYS A 73 9.57 -11.31 15.07
C LYS A 73 9.09 -12.77 15.24
N GLY A 74 9.15 -13.56 14.18
CA GLY A 74 8.71 -14.96 14.17
C GLY A 74 7.27 -15.10 13.70
N ASP A 75 6.30 -14.68 14.49
CA ASP A 75 4.86 -14.76 14.20
C ASP A 75 4.31 -13.52 13.45
N HIS A 76 5.00 -12.40 13.51
CA HIS A 76 4.64 -11.16 12.83
C HIS A 76 5.89 -10.38 12.37
N TYR A 77 5.67 -9.34 11.57
CA TYR A 77 6.64 -8.29 11.30
C TYR A 77 6.36 -7.06 12.15
N LEU A 78 7.41 -6.37 12.58
CA LEU A 78 7.33 -5.07 13.24
C LEU A 78 7.84 -4.01 12.27
N VAL A 79 6.93 -3.15 11.80
CA VAL A 79 7.21 -2.17 10.74
C VAL A 79 7.48 -0.80 11.35
N ASN A 80 8.60 -0.21 10.97
CA ASN A 80 9.01 1.15 11.34
C ASN A 80 9.50 1.91 10.13
N GLY A 81 9.07 3.16 9.97
CA GLY A 81 9.51 4.04 8.90
C GLY A 81 8.48 5.09 8.51
N GLN A 82 8.73 5.69 7.35
CA GLN A 82 7.88 6.76 6.81
C GLN A 82 7.73 6.59 5.31
N LYS A 83 6.50 6.75 4.83
CA LYS A 83 6.18 6.88 3.41
C LYS A 83 5.70 8.30 3.11
N THR A 84 5.97 8.77 1.90
CA THR A 84 5.49 10.08 1.43
C THR A 84 4.77 9.93 0.10
N TRP A 85 3.96 10.95 -0.24
CA TRP A 85 3.13 10.96 -1.46
C TRP A 85 2.10 9.82 -1.50
N THR A 86 1.66 9.35 -0.33
CA THR A 86 0.63 8.32 -0.22
C THR A 86 -0.71 8.89 -0.68
N SER A 87 -1.10 8.58 -1.92
CA SER A 87 -2.35 9.09 -2.52
C SER A 87 -3.56 8.57 -1.75
N GLY A 88 -4.37 9.49 -1.23
CA GLY A 88 -5.61 9.18 -0.53
C GLY A 88 -5.43 8.40 0.77
N GLY A 89 -4.25 8.42 1.37
CA GLY A 89 -3.94 7.66 2.59
C GLY A 89 -4.88 7.94 3.76
N GLN A 90 -5.39 9.18 3.87
CA GLN A 90 -6.35 9.58 4.90
C GLN A 90 -7.74 8.93 4.77
N TRP A 91 -8.03 8.30 3.62
CA TRP A 91 -9.30 7.64 3.35
C TRP A 91 -9.14 6.14 3.07
N ALA A 92 -7.90 5.64 3.13
CA ALA A 92 -7.60 4.25 2.83
C ALA A 92 -7.81 3.36 4.06
N ASP A 93 -8.37 2.18 3.83
CA ASP A 93 -8.50 1.12 4.84
C ASP A 93 -7.19 0.32 4.94
N LYS A 94 -6.50 0.13 3.82
CA LYS A 94 -5.28 -0.67 3.72
C LYS A 94 -4.23 -0.01 2.83
N CYS A 95 -2.96 -0.31 3.12
CA CYS A 95 -1.82 0.11 2.34
C CYS A 95 -1.08 -1.10 1.79
N PHE A 96 -0.76 -1.09 0.50
CA PHE A 96 0.26 -1.97 -0.04
C PHE A 96 1.59 -1.22 -0.11
N ALA A 97 2.53 -1.69 0.68
CA ALA A 97 3.81 -1.02 0.88
C ALA A 97 5.00 -1.89 0.48
N ILE A 98 6.02 -1.28 -0.08
CA ILE A 98 7.33 -1.92 -0.18
C ILE A 98 8.16 -1.52 1.03
N VAL A 99 8.74 -2.52 1.68
CA VAL A 99 9.50 -2.37 2.92
C VAL A 99 10.79 -3.17 2.84
N ARG A 100 11.78 -2.76 3.61
CA ARG A 100 13.03 -3.52 3.72
C ARG A 100 12.87 -4.62 4.76
N THR A 101 13.11 -5.86 4.36
CA THR A 101 13.12 -7.03 5.24
C THR A 101 14.53 -7.59 5.44
N ASP A 102 15.48 -7.20 4.59
CA ASP A 102 16.89 -7.53 4.71
C ASP A 102 17.74 -6.28 4.36
N ARG A 103 18.71 -5.98 5.19
CA ARG A 103 19.63 -4.84 5.01
C ARG A 103 20.96 -5.23 4.36
N SER A 104 21.19 -6.52 4.14
CA SER A 104 22.43 -7.01 3.56
C SER A 104 22.49 -6.80 2.04
N ASP A 105 21.34 -6.66 1.38
CA ASP A 105 21.24 -6.45 -0.07
C ASP A 105 20.32 -5.26 -0.38
N LYS A 106 20.79 -4.33 -1.22
CA LYS A 106 20.04 -3.13 -1.59
C LYS A 106 18.80 -3.45 -2.41
N HIS A 107 18.86 -4.41 -3.31
CA HIS A 107 17.78 -4.73 -4.25
C HIS A 107 16.96 -5.92 -3.78
N ASN A 108 17.60 -7.02 -3.38
CA ASN A 108 16.91 -8.26 -3.00
C ASN A 108 16.39 -8.26 -1.55
N GLY A 109 16.63 -7.19 -0.79
CA GLY A 109 16.15 -7.04 0.59
C GLY A 109 14.79 -6.36 0.73
N ILE A 110 14.07 -6.13 -0.38
CA ILE A 110 12.78 -5.43 -0.42
C ILE A 110 11.65 -6.46 -0.50
N SER A 111 10.57 -6.21 0.20
CA SER A 111 9.38 -7.08 0.25
C SER A 111 8.11 -6.26 0.10
N PHE A 112 7.07 -6.87 -0.47
CA PHE A 112 5.75 -6.29 -0.63
C PHE A 112 4.85 -6.71 0.54
N MET A 113 4.28 -5.75 1.25
CA MET A 113 3.57 -5.99 2.50
C MET A 113 2.23 -5.26 2.56
N LEU A 114 1.21 -5.93 3.11
CA LEU A 114 -0.14 -5.39 3.28
C LEU A 114 -0.29 -4.91 4.73
N ILE A 115 -0.60 -3.63 4.90
CA ILE A 115 -0.69 -2.97 6.21
C ILE A 115 -2.10 -2.41 6.39
N ASP A 116 -2.73 -2.69 7.52
CA ASP A 116 -4.00 -2.08 7.91
C ASP A 116 -3.74 -0.64 8.34
N MET A 117 -4.50 0.31 7.77
CA MET A 117 -4.27 1.75 8.03
C MET A 117 -4.82 2.21 9.39
N ASP A 118 -5.68 1.41 10.02
CA ASP A 118 -6.18 1.60 11.39
C ASP A 118 -5.34 0.86 12.45
N ALA A 119 -4.28 0.17 12.03
CA ALA A 119 -3.41 -0.54 12.97
C ALA A 119 -2.73 0.42 13.96
N PRO A 120 -2.59 0.04 15.25
CA PRO A 120 -1.83 0.83 16.21
C PRO A 120 -0.42 1.15 15.71
N GLY A 121 -0.04 2.43 15.77
CA GLY A 121 1.26 2.92 15.31
C GLY A 121 1.27 3.44 13.88
N VAL A 122 0.15 3.36 13.15
CA VAL A 122 -0.02 4.06 11.86
C VAL A 122 -0.51 5.48 12.12
N GLU A 123 0.20 6.47 11.58
CA GLU A 123 -0.20 7.87 11.59
C GLU A 123 -0.18 8.42 10.16
N VAL A 124 -1.27 9.08 9.76
CA VAL A 124 -1.42 9.67 8.42
C VAL A 124 -1.53 11.18 8.55
N ARG A 125 -0.66 11.91 7.85
CA ARG A 125 -0.65 13.38 7.81
C ARG A 125 -0.89 13.87 6.38
N PRO A 126 -2.05 14.48 6.08
CA PRO A 126 -2.31 15.06 4.76
C PRO A 126 -1.32 16.17 4.42
N ILE A 127 -0.84 16.20 3.18
CA ILE A 127 0.01 17.25 2.63
C ILE A 127 -0.87 18.26 1.91
N THR A 128 -0.94 19.49 2.43
CA THR A 128 -1.71 20.55 1.78
C THR A 128 -0.94 21.09 0.58
N MET A 129 -1.53 20.94 -0.59
CA MET A 129 -0.99 21.46 -1.85
C MET A 129 -1.30 22.93 -2.02
N ILE A 130 -0.64 23.61 -2.97
CA ILE A 130 -0.89 25.01 -3.31
C ILE A 130 -2.35 25.28 -3.74
N SER A 131 -3.05 24.23 -4.22
CA SER A 131 -4.49 24.28 -4.53
C SER A 131 -5.40 24.32 -3.30
N GLY A 132 -4.87 24.17 -2.09
CA GLY A 132 -5.62 24.04 -0.85
C GLY A 132 -6.20 22.65 -0.60
N THR A 133 -6.00 21.69 -1.51
CA THR A 133 -6.42 20.29 -1.34
C THR A 133 -5.28 19.42 -0.82
N SER A 134 -5.61 18.26 -0.27
CA SER A 134 -4.63 17.31 0.29
C SER A 134 -4.81 15.92 -0.34
N PRO A 135 -4.47 15.73 -1.63
CA PRO A 135 -4.62 14.44 -2.31
C PRO A 135 -3.56 13.42 -1.89
N PHE A 136 -2.47 13.88 -1.27
CA PHE A 136 -1.35 13.08 -0.82
C PHE A 136 -1.12 13.19 0.68
N CYS A 137 -0.50 12.16 1.25
CA CYS A 137 -0.16 12.11 2.67
C CYS A 137 1.30 11.71 2.89
N GLU A 138 1.81 12.07 4.06
CA GLU A 138 2.87 11.33 4.73
C GLU A 138 2.22 10.25 5.58
N THR A 139 2.82 9.06 5.61
CA THR A 139 2.34 7.93 6.42
C THR A 139 3.51 7.43 7.27
N PHE A 140 3.31 7.46 8.58
CA PHE A 140 4.33 7.03 9.55
C PHE A 140 3.94 5.68 10.13
N PHE A 141 4.92 4.81 10.29
CA PHE A 141 4.79 3.52 10.93
C PHE A 141 5.71 3.49 12.15
N THR A 142 5.13 3.31 13.33
CA THR A 142 5.85 3.21 14.60
C THR A 142 5.44 1.91 15.28
N ASP A 143 6.32 0.92 15.25
CA ASP A 143 6.11 -0.42 15.83
C ASP A 143 4.80 -1.08 15.36
N VAL A 144 4.44 -0.89 14.11
CA VAL A 144 3.22 -1.46 13.53
C VAL A 144 3.38 -2.97 13.38
N LYS A 145 2.50 -3.73 14.01
CA LYS A 145 2.48 -5.20 13.91
C LYS A 145 1.73 -5.63 12.66
N VAL A 146 2.43 -6.35 11.80
CA VAL A 146 1.87 -6.87 10.55
C VAL A 146 1.96 -8.40 10.55
N PRO A 147 0.82 -9.12 10.43
CA PRO A 147 0.82 -10.57 10.38
C PRO A 147 1.66 -11.13 9.25
N LYS A 148 2.27 -12.30 9.44
CA LYS A 148 3.07 -12.97 8.39
C LYS A 148 2.31 -13.23 7.10
N LYS A 149 1.02 -13.51 7.18
CA LYS A 149 0.14 -13.74 6.02
C LYS A 149 -0.02 -12.51 5.12
N ASN A 150 0.35 -11.34 5.60
CA ASN A 150 0.27 -10.07 4.87
C ASN A 150 1.52 -9.78 4.02
N LEU A 151 2.50 -10.66 4.02
CA LEU A 151 3.61 -10.64 3.07
C LEU A 151 3.13 -11.24 1.75
N VAL A 152 3.25 -10.51 0.65
CA VAL A 152 2.93 -10.99 -0.70
C VAL A 152 4.21 -11.54 -1.32
N ASP A 153 4.10 -12.70 -1.96
CA ASP A 153 5.23 -13.46 -2.54
C ASP A 153 6.29 -13.82 -1.47
N LYS A 154 7.51 -14.02 -1.89
CA LYS A 154 8.61 -14.42 -1.01
C LYS A 154 9.32 -13.21 -0.44
N LYS A 155 9.81 -13.35 0.79
CA LYS A 155 10.65 -12.34 1.44
C LYS A 155 11.84 -11.98 0.54
N GLY A 156 12.01 -10.66 0.28
CA GLY A 156 13.14 -10.15 -0.51
C GLY A 156 13.04 -10.36 -2.02
N GLN A 157 11.86 -10.61 -2.58
CA GLN A 157 11.65 -10.81 -4.02
C GLN A 157 10.57 -9.87 -4.61
N SER A 158 10.49 -8.63 -4.12
CA SER A 158 9.51 -7.64 -4.60
C SER A 158 10.16 -6.64 -5.55
#